data_ea363bc68e8d887eb457f15384a29674
#
_entry.id   ea363bc68e8d887eb457f15384a29674
#
_cell.length_a   1.000
_cell.length_b   1.000
_cell.length_c   1.000
_cell.angle_alpha   90.00
_cell.angle_beta   90.00
_cell.angle_gamma   90.00
#
_symmetry.space_group_name_H-M   'P 1'
#
loop_
_entity.id
_entity.type
_entity.pdbx_description
1 polymer ?
#
loop_
_entity_poly.entity_id
_entity_poly.type
_entity_poly.pdbx_seq_one_letter_code
_entity_poly.pdbx_strand_id
1 'polypeptide(L)'
;MWYHLQKSHGLPLGNDKEDATQPTIMTMWQRKETASTAELFERNLIRWVVQTRQPFTVIECPAFVKLFKDIPGVDLGFTSRKTLKLRINSEFELCRANLKRELDRTCRTIALSLDVWTSQNQKALLGVIGHWLTEDFEYKESVLEFEELVGVHSGDNMAQMVLDVLKELDLTKKLIAVTADNASNNGTFVETLGLMLEEEGDDVRFRGREDFISCLAHVLNLIVKDILKSLKPGDTSSANEACDQIARGGPIGSHSAFSRLRILSLWILRTPQRREGWKNL
;
A
#
# COMPACT_ATOMS: atom_id res chain seq x y z
N MET A 1 -16.82 17.10 -2.28
CA MET A 1 -18.05 16.29 -2.24
C MET A 1 -18.83 16.49 -0.94
N TRP A 2 -18.28 16.27 0.25
CA TRP A 2 -18.94 16.47 1.56
C TRP A 2 -19.46 17.89 1.80
N TYR A 3 -18.70 18.91 1.45
CA TYR A 3 -19.13 20.33 1.58
C TYR A 3 -20.35 20.64 0.73
N HIS A 4 -20.48 20.02 -0.45
CA HIS A 4 -21.65 20.17 -1.32
C HIS A 4 -22.88 19.48 -0.73
N LEU A 5 -22.73 18.28 -0.15
CA LEU A 5 -23.83 17.52 0.46
C LEU A 5 -24.40 18.26 1.68
N GLN A 6 -23.54 18.88 2.49
CA GLN A 6 -23.97 19.67 3.64
C GLN A 6 -24.75 20.93 3.22
N LYS A 7 -24.21 21.68 2.24
CA LYS A 7 -24.78 22.96 1.81
C LYS A 7 -26.05 22.81 0.96
N SER A 8 -26.15 21.76 0.16
CA SER A 8 -27.25 21.55 -0.78
C SER A 8 -28.37 20.64 -0.27
N HIS A 9 -28.07 19.77 0.69
CA HIS A 9 -29.00 18.74 1.17
C HIS A 9 -29.24 18.75 2.67
N GLY A 10 -28.67 19.72 3.42
CA GLY A 10 -28.94 19.92 4.86
C GLY A 10 -28.61 18.71 5.75
N LEU A 11 -27.74 17.82 5.28
CA LEU A 11 -27.34 16.66 6.07
C LEU A 11 -26.53 17.14 7.28
N PRO A 12 -26.92 16.77 8.52
CA PRO A 12 -26.13 17.13 9.69
C PRO A 12 -24.74 16.53 9.57
N LEU A 13 -23.74 17.31 9.96
CA LEU A 13 -22.43 16.73 10.30
C LEU A 13 -22.73 15.63 11.31
N GLY A 14 -22.41 14.39 10.96
CA GLY A 14 -22.42 13.33 11.96
C GLY A 14 -21.65 13.85 13.15
N ASN A 15 -22.29 13.85 14.32
CA ASN A 15 -21.60 14.11 15.57
C ASN A 15 -20.31 13.33 15.56
N ASP A 16 -19.24 13.94 16.06
CA ASP A 16 -17.96 13.33 16.35
C ASP A 16 -18.14 11.97 17.07
N LYS A 17 -18.61 10.98 16.36
CA LYS A 17 -18.28 9.60 16.64
C LYS A 17 -16.82 9.56 16.28
N GLU A 18 -15.98 9.48 17.31
CA GLU A 18 -14.60 9.09 17.24
C GLU A 18 -14.42 8.26 15.98
N ASP A 19 -13.56 8.74 15.08
CA ASP A 19 -13.16 8.03 13.88
C ASP A 19 -13.08 6.55 14.27
N ALA A 20 -13.99 5.75 13.76
CA ALA A 20 -13.84 4.32 13.81
C ALA A 20 -12.66 4.01 12.89
N THR A 21 -11.48 4.39 13.39
CA THR A 21 -10.20 4.06 12.82
C THR A 21 -10.25 2.56 12.62
N GLN A 22 -10.23 2.14 11.38
CA GLN A 22 -10.08 0.74 11.01
C GLN A 22 -9.09 0.12 11.97
N PRO A 23 -9.35 -1.07 12.48
CA PRO A 23 -8.40 -1.76 13.32
C PRO A 23 -7.15 -1.99 12.49
N THR A 24 -6.26 -1.01 12.52
CA THR A 24 -4.89 -1.19 12.11
C THR A 24 -4.38 -2.41 12.89
N ILE A 25 -3.37 -3.11 12.38
CA ILE A 25 -2.60 -4.10 13.15
C ILE A 25 -2.43 -3.65 14.61
N MET A 26 -2.42 -2.34 14.87
CA MET A 26 -2.34 -1.68 16.18
C MET A 26 -3.56 -1.83 17.08
N THR A 27 -4.78 -1.75 16.55
CA THR A 27 -6.01 -1.89 17.38
C THR A 27 -6.34 -3.36 17.66
N MET A 28 -5.93 -4.29 16.81
CA MET A 28 -6.05 -5.73 17.10
C MET A 28 -5.19 -6.18 18.30
N TRP A 29 -4.14 -5.40 18.64
CA TRP A 29 -3.27 -5.66 19.81
C TRP A 29 -3.84 -5.12 21.14
N GLN A 30 -4.97 -4.43 21.14
CA GLN A 30 -5.56 -3.81 22.34
C GLN A 30 -6.48 -4.70 23.14
N ARG A 31 -6.52 -6.02 22.92
CA ARG A 31 -7.24 -6.91 23.85
C ARG A 31 -6.58 -6.88 25.21
N LYS A 32 -7.37 -6.50 26.21
CA LYS A 32 -7.12 -6.60 27.65
C LYS A 32 -6.94 -8.07 28.08
N GLU A 33 -5.79 -8.65 27.81
CA GLU A 33 -5.28 -9.71 28.64
C GLU A 33 -4.35 -9.05 29.64
N THR A 34 -4.41 -9.45 30.89
CA THR A 34 -3.47 -9.05 31.95
C THR A 34 -2.10 -9.68 31.69
N ALA A 35 -1.47 -9.22 30.63
CA ALA A 35 -0.11 -9.62 30.29
C ALA A 35 0.84 -9.13 31.39
N SER A 36 1.83 -9.95 31.75
CA SER A 36 2.89 -9.52 32.65
C SER A 36 3.63 -8.31 32.09
N THR A 37 4.25 -7.50 32.94
CA THR A 37 5.03 -6.33 32.50
C THR A 37 6.08 -6.71 31.45
N ALA A 38 6.68 -7.88 31.55
CA ALA A 38 7.66 -8.39 30.58
C ALA A 38 7.02 -8.69 29.22
N GLU A 39 5.84 -9.31 29.18
CA GLU A 39 5.12 -9.59 27.92
C GLU A 39 4.64 -8.31 27.24
N LEU A 40 4.15 -7.33 28.00
CA LEU A 40 3.76 -6.03 27.49
C LEU A 40 4.98 -5.29 26.92
N PHE A 41 6.12 -5.35 27.59
CA PHE A 41 7.35 -4.74 27.13
C PHE A 41 7.85 -5.40 25.83
N GLU A 42 7.89 -6.72 25.77
CA GLU A 42 8.26 -7.48 24.58
C GLU A 42 7.38 -7.10 23.38
N ARG A 43 6.06 -7.10 23.55
CA ARG A 43 5.11 -6.73 22.53
C ARG A 43 5.30 -5.30 22.04
N ASN A 44 5.51 -4.35 22.96
CA ASN A 44 5.76 -2.97 22.61
C ASN A 44 7.11 -2.78 21.90
N LEU A 45 8.12 -3.53 22.25
CA LEU A 45 9.41 -3.52 21.58
C LEU A 45 9.30 -4.02 20.14
N ILE A 46 8.62 -5.15 19.93
CA ILE A 46 8.34 -5.68 18.59
C ILE A 46 7.58 -4.63 17.76
N ARG A 47 6.52 -4.04 18.33
CA ARG A 47 5.75 -2.98 17.69
C ARG A 47 6.60 -1.80 17.29
N TRP A 48 7.44 -1.31 18.20
CA TRP A 48 8.32 -0.19 17.94
C TRP A 48 9.30 -0.49 16.80
N VAL A 49 9.93 -1.67 16.80
CA VAL A 49 10.86 -2.08 15.73
C VAL A 49 10.16 -2.07 14.36
N VAL A 50 8.95 -2.65 14.27
CA VAL A 50 8.19 -2.73 13.03
C VAL A 50 7.73 -1.35 12.56
N GLN A 51 7.12 -0.55 13.43
CA GLN A 51 6.56 0.77 13.09
C GLN A 51 7.62 1.78 12.68
N THR A 52 8.76 1.78 13.39
CA THR A 52 9.86 2.71 13.12
C THR A 52 10.84 2.16 12.09
N ARG A 53 10.56 0.97 11.53
CA ARG A 53 11.40 0.31 10.52
C ARG A 53 12.85 0.15 10.97
N GLN A 54 13.05 -0.18 12.27
CA GLN A 54 14.39 -0.37 12.78
C GLN A 54 15.01 -1.66 12.21
N PRO A 55 16.33 -1.66 11.93
CA PRO A 55 17.03 -2.89 11.59
C PRO A 55 16.96 -3.87 12.77
N PHE A 56 16.78 -5.16 12.50
CA PHE A 56 16.68 -6.18 13.57
C PHE A 56 17.93 -6.25 14.45
N THR A 57 19.06 -5.73 13.97
CA THR A 57 20.30 -5.61 14.73
C THR A 57 20.25 -4.57 15.84
N VAL A 58 19.24 -3.71 15.87
CA VAL A 58 19.10 -2.67 16.90
C VAL A 58 19.10 -3.25 18.31
N ILE A 59 18.45 -4.42 18.51
CA ILE A 59 18.38 -5.08 19.82
C ILE A 59 19.71 -5.70 20.28
N GLU A 60 20.64 -5.88 19.36
CA GLU A 60 22.01 -6.36 19.65
C GLU A 60 22.98 -5.20 19.94
N CYS A 61 22.54 -3.95 19.71
CA CYS A 61 23.35 -2.76 19.95
C CYS A 61 23.59 -2.57 21.45
N PRO A 62 24.86 -2.52 21.93
CA PRO A 62 25.16 -2.37 23.36
C PRO A 62 24.52 -1.12 23.97
N ALA A 63 24.48 -0.02 23.24
CA ALA A 63 23.83 1.22 23.70
C ALA A 63 22.32 1.04 23.89
N PHE A 64 21.65 0.31 22.99
CA PHE A 64 20.22 0.00 23.11
C PHE A 64 19.95 -0.92 24.31
N VAL A 65 20.72 -1.99 24.46
CA VAL A 65 20.63 -2.92 25.61
C VAL A 65 20.79 -2.18 26.92
N LYS A 66 21.76 -1.24 26.98
CA LYS A 66 22.05 -0.44 28.18
C LYS A 66 20.87 0.43 28.61
N LEU A 67 20.01 0.89 27.67
CA LEU A 67 18.83 1.69 28.02
C LEU A 67 17.88 0.97 29.00
N PHE A 68 17.88 -0.36 29.00
CA PHE A 68 16.95 -1.16 29.80
C PHE A 68 17.65 -1.89 30.95
N LYS A 69 18.94 -2.18 30.80
CA LYS A 69 19.72 -2.99 31.79
C LYS A 69 19.69 -2.45 33.19
N ASP A 70 19.63 -1.12 33.33
CA ASP A 70 19.69 -0.43 34.59
C ASP A 70 18.31 -0.08 35.16
N ILE A 71 17.21 -0.50 34.48
CA ILE A 71 15.83 -0.22 34.92
C ILE A 71 15.31 -1.44 35.70
N PRO A 72 15.02 -1.29 37.01
CA PRO A 72 14.49 -2.37 37.82
C PRO A 72 13.15 -2.92 37.23
N GLY A 73 13.03 -4.26 37.11
CA GLY A 73 11.82 -4.93 36.63
C GLY A 73 11.64 -4.92 35.11
N VAL A 74 12.58 -4.34 34.35
CA VAL A 74 12.59 -4.42 32.88
C VAL A 74 13.66 -5.40 32.45
N ASP A 75 13.26 -6.50 31.87
CA ASP A 75 14.17 -7.45 31.23
C ASP A 75 13.87 -7.48 29.71
N LEU A 76 14.94 -7.40 28.92
CA LEU A 76 14.87 -7.72 27.49
C LEU A 76 14.76 -9.24 27.38
N GLY A 77 13.54 -9.76 27.24
CA GLY A 77 13.27 -11.19 27.11
C GLY A 77 14.03 -11.88 25.98
N PHE A 78 14.62 -11.08 25.09
CA PHE A 78 15.52 -11.53 24.02
C PHE A 78 16.49 -10.42 23.60
N THR A 79 17.72 -10.81 23.26
CA THR A 79 18.80 -9.90 22.80
C THR A 79 19.38 -10.32 21.44
N SER A 80 18.68 -11.20 20.72
CA SER A 80 19.13 -11.72 19.44
C SER A 80 18.16 -11.35 18.32
N ARG A 81 18.68 -10.78 17.23
CA ARG A 81 17.90 -10.53 15.99
C ARG A 81 17.21 -11.77 15.46
N LYS A 82 17.76 -12.98 15.69
CA LYS A 82 17.11 -14.24 15.30
C LYS A 82 15.84 -14.46 16.10
N THR A 83 15.90 -14.26 17.41
CA THR A 83 14.72 -14.39 18.29
C THR A 83 13.70 -13.31 17.96
N LEU A 84 14.12 -12.06 17.74
CA LEU A 84 13.22 -10.98 17.30
C LEU A 84 12.48 -11.36 16.03
N LYS A 85 13.17 -11.87 15.00
CA LYS A 85 12.55 -12.33 13.76
C LYS A 85 11.51 -13.42 14.01
N LEU A 86 11.83 -14.42 14.84
CA LEU A 86 10.87 -15.49 15.18
C LEU A 86 9.63 -14.94 15.89
N ARG A 87 9.80 -13.98 16.81
CA ARG A 87 8.68 -13.34 17.51
C ARG A 87 7.81 -12.51 16.56
N ILE A 88 8.42 -11.74 15.64
CA ILE A 88 7.69 -11.00 14.62
C ILE A 88 6.87 -11.96 13.74
N ASN A 89 7.47 -13.07 13.31
CA ASN A 89 6.75 -14.07 12.52
C ASN A 89 5.57 -14.68 13.31
N SER A 90 5.76 -15.01 14.60
CA SER A 90 4.68 -15.54 15.43
C SER A 90 3.53 -14.54 15.59
N GLU A 91 3.81 -13.25 15.76
CA GLU A 91 2.82 -12.18 15.81
C GLU A 91 2.11 -12.02 14.47
N PHE A 92 2.83 -12.13 13.36
CA PHE A 92 2.26 -12.10 12.01
C PHE A 92 1.24 -13.23 11.80
N GLU A 93 1.60 -14.47 12.15
CA GLU A 93 0.70 -15.63 12.05
C GLU A 93 -0.56 -15.45 12.92
N LEU A 94 -0.40 -14.89 14.12
CA LEU A 94 -1.53 -14.59 14.99
C LEU A 94 -2.45 -13.52 14.37
N CYS A 95 -1.88 -12.47 13.80
CA CYS A 95 -2.65 -11.44 13.09
C CYS A 95 -3.38 -12.02 11.88
N ARG A 96 -2.73 -12.89 11.11
CA ARG A 96 -3.33 -13.56 9.94
C ARG A 96 -4.50 -14.46 10.36
N ALA A 97 -4.35 -15.25 11.41
CA ALA A 97 -5.44 -16.04 11.96
C ALA A 97 -6.61 -15.20 12.50
N ASN A 98 -6.33 -14.02 13.07
CA ASN A 98 -7.36 -13.06 13.48
C ASN A 98 -8.09 -12.47 12.29
N LEU A 99 -7.38 -12.09 11.24
CA LEU A 99 -7.96 -11.58 10.00
C LEU A 99 -8.89 -12.63 9.36
N LYS A 100 -8.45 -13.89 9.26
CA LYS A 100 -9.29 -14.99 8.77
C LYS A 100 -10.59 -15.10 9.55
N ARG A 101 -10.51 -15.11 10.89
CA ARG A 101 -11.71 -15.16 11.76
C ARG A 101 -12.62 -13.93 11.58
N GLU A 102 -12.06 -12.76 11.34
CA GLU A 102 -12.85 -11.56 11.06
C GLU A 102 -13.57 -11.68 9.71
N LEU A 103 -12.87 -12.12 8.67
CA LEU A 103 -13.43 -12.35 7.33
C LEU A 103 -14.53 -13.41 7.36
N ASP A 104 -14.34 -14.50 8.12
CA ASP A 104 -15.37 -15.53 8.27
C ASP A 104 -16.64 -14.97 8.90
N ARG A 105 -16.49 -14.11 9.90
CA ARG A 105 -17.62 -13.56 10.65
C ARG A 105 -18.34 -12.41 9.92
N THR A 106 -17.60 -11.55 9.20
CA THR A 106 -18.13 -10.26 8.72
C THR A 106 -18.17 -10.11 7.21
N CYS A 107 -17.42 -10.94 6.46
CA CYS A 107 -17.28 -10.81 5.02
C CYS A 107 -18.18 -11.80 4.30
N ARG A 108 -19.24 -11.32 3.65
CA ARG A 108 -20.09 -12.12 2.75
C ARG A 108 -19.65 -12.06 1.29
N THR A 109 -19.17 -10.91 0.88
CA THR A 109 -18.60 -10.66 -0.44
C THR A 109 -17.40 -9.74 -0.31
N ILE A 110 -16.42 -9.92 -1.19
CA ILE A 110 -15.18 -9.16 -1.18
C ILE A 110 -14.82 -8.70 -2.59
N ALA A 111 -14.34 -7.47 -2.68
CA ALA A 111 -13.63 -6.97 -3.85
C ALA A 111 -12.13 -6.87 -3.54
N LEU A 112 -11.27 -7.11 -4.52
CA LEU A 112 -9.84 -6.97 -4.38
C LEU A 112 -9.32 -5.74 -5.12
N SER A 113 -8.36 -5.06 -4.52
CA SER A 113 -7.47 -4.13 -5.22
C SER A 113 -6.07 -4.71 -5.26
N LEU A 114 -5.47 -4.74 -6.43
CA LEU A 114 -4.15 -5.31 -6.68
C LEU A 114 -3.22 -4.23 -7.22
N ASP A 115 -2.00 -4.25 -6.74
CA ASP A 115 -0.91 -3.42 -7.26
C ASP A 115 0.37 -4.25 -7.39
N VAL A 116 1.04 -4.11 -8.52
CA VAL A 116 2.32 -4.77 -8.79
C VAL A 116 3.35 -3.72 -9.11
N TRP A 117 4.43 -3.68 -8.34
CA TRP A 117 5.50 -2.73 -8.58
C TRP A 117 6.88 -3.35 -8.41
N THR A 118 7.86 -2.76 -9.06
CA THR A 118 9.25 -3.15 -8.91
C THR A 118 9.91 -2.27 -7.85
N SER A 119 10.46 -2.91 -6.83
CA SER A 119 11.21 -2.22 -5.77
C SER A 119 12.56 -1.70 -6.30
N GLN A 120 13.21 -0.82 -5.54
CA GLN A 120 14.55 -0.33 -5.88
C GLN A 120 15.59 -1.46 -6.01
N ASN A 121 15.37 -2.58 -5.32
CA ASN A 121 16.22 -3.77 -5.35
C ASN A 121 15.86 -4.74 -6.49
N GLN A 122 15.13 -4.27 -7.51
CA GLN A 122 14.71 -5.05 -8.69
C GLN A 122 13.82 -6.26 -8.36
N LYS A 123 13.10 -6.23 -7.22
CA LYS A 123 12.13 -7.24 -6.86
C LYS A 123 10.74 -6.77 -7.25
N ALA A 124 9.99 -7.62 -7.96
CA ALA A 124 8.59 -7.37 -8.18
C ALA A 124 7.79 -7.80 -6.95
N LEU A 125 6.90 -6.93 -6.52
CA LEU A 125 6.07 -7.13 -5.34
C LEU A 125 4.61 -7.05 -5.76
N LEU A 126 3.80 -7.98 -5.25
CA LEU A 126 2.35 -7.98 -5.37
C LEU A 126 1.73 -7.60 -4.04
N GLY A 127 0.89 -6.58 -4.04
CA GLY A 127 0.03 -6.22 -2.93
C GLY A 127 -1.42 -6.58 -3.23
N VAL A 128 -2.08 -7.25 -2.31
CA VAL A 128 -3.49 -7.64 -2.40
C VAL A 128 -4.25 -7.02 -1.23
N ILE A 129 -5.19 -6.14 -1.53
CA ILE A 129 -6.06 -5.50 -0.53
C ILE A 129 -7.49 -5.98 -0.74
N GLY A 130 -8.10 -6.49 0.30
CA GLY A 130 -9.51 -6.86 0.31
C GLY A 130 -10.39 -5.74 0.85
N HIS A 131 -11.54 -5.55 0.22
CA HIS A 131 -12.55 -4.55 0.57
C HIS A 131 -13.90 -5.25 0.72
N TRP A 132 -14.59 -5.06 1.85
CA TRP A 132 -15.89 -5.66 2.08
C TRP A 132 -16.80 -4.78 2.93
N LEU A 133 -18.08 -5.08 2.89
CA LEU A 133 -19.07 -4.50 3.79
C LEU A 133 -19.51 -5.54 4.81
N THR A 134 -19.64 -5.13 6.05
CA THR A 134 -20.26 -5.95 7.09
C THR A 134 -21.77 -6.02 6.91
N GLU A 135 -22.46 -6.84 7.70
CA GLU A 135 -23.94 -6.89 7.71
C GLU A 135 -24.58 -5.55 8.11
N ASP A 136 -23.87 -4.74 8.91
CA ASP A 136 -24.29 -3.39 9.32
C ASP A 136 -23.87 -2.31 8.32
N PHE A 137 -23.44 -2.69 7.11
CA PHE A 137 -22.95 -1.80 6.06
C PHE A 137 -21.71 -0.97 6.45
N GLU A 138 -20.94 -1.43 7.42
CA GLU A 138 -19.62 -0.83 7.69
C GLU A 138 -18.61 -1.25 6.63
N TYR A 139 -17.96 -0.26 6.02
CA TYR A 139 -16.85 -0.52 5.09
C TYR A 139 -15.60 -0.97 5.86
N LYS A 140 -15.01 -2.07 5.39
CA LYS A 140 -13.75 -2.59 5.88
C LYS A 140 -12.79 -2.85 4.75
N GLU A 141 -11.51 -2.68 5.03
CA GLU A 141 -10.42 -3.04 4.14
C GLU A 141 -9.27 -3.64 4.95
N SER A 142 -8.52 -4.52 4.34
CA SER A 142 -7.31 -5.09 4.92
C SER A 142 -6.33 -5.53 3.83
N VAL A 143 -5.04 -5.44 4.14
CA VAL A 143 -4.02 -6.11 3.33
C VAL A 143 -4.16 -7.61 3.56
N LEU A 144 -4.50 -8.34 2.50
CA LEU A 144 -4.61 -9.80 2.53
C LEU A 144 -3.26 -10.46 2.27
N GLU A 145 -2.47 -9.88 1.37
CA GLU A 145 -1.14 -10.38 1.05
C GLU A 145 -0.21 -9.27 0.57
N PHE A 146 1.06 -9.50 0.83
CA PHE A 146 2.16 -8.69 0.32
C PHE A 146 3.36 -9.62 0.10
N GLU A 147 3.61 -9.99 -1.14
CA GLU A 147 4.60 -11.00 -1.46
C GLU A 147 5.45 -10.63 -2.69
N GLU A 148 6.65 -11.21 -2.77
CA GLU A 148 7.52 -11.10 -3.94
C GLU A 148 7.02 -12.03 -5.05
N LEU A 149 6.73 -11.46 -6.23
CA LEU A 149 6.47 -12.21 -7.45
C LEU A 149 7.77 -12.88 -7.92
N VAL A 150 7.91 -14.15 -7.59
CA VAL A 150 9.10 -14.93 -7.98
C VAL A 150 8.88 -15.55 -9.36
N GLY A 151 9.85 -15.38 -10.27
CA GLY A 151 9.82 -15.97 -11.61
C GLY A 151 9.30 -15.03 -12.69
N VAL A 152 8.58 -15.56 -13.67
CA VAL A 152 8.05 -14.78 -14.79
C VAL A 152 6.84 -13.95 -14.30
N HIS A 153 6.85 -12.66 -14.58
CA HIS A 153 5.75 -11.75 -14.27
C HIS A 153 4.58 -11.94 -15.26
N SER A 154 4.05 -13.16 -15.36
CA SER A 154 2.89 -13.48 -16.20
C SER A 154 1.58 -13.30 -15.45
N GLY A 155 0.50 -13.09 -16.20
CA GLY A 155 -0.84 -13.06 -15.63
C GLY A 155 -1.18 -14.37 -14.91
N ASP A 156 -0.73 -15.51 -15.43
CA ASP A 156 -0.97 -16.82 -14.83
C ASP A 156 -0.31 -16.97 -13.45
N ASN A 157 0.94 -16.51 -13.30
CA ASN A 157 1.64 -16.55 -12.01
C ASN A 157 0.95 -15.65 -10.96
N MET A 158 0.50 -14.48 -11.39
CA MET A 158 -0.30 -13.60 -10.53
C MET A 158 -1.64 -14.24 -10.13
N ALA A 159 -2.32 -14.91 -11.08
CA ALA A 159 -3.58 -15.60 -10.82
C ALA A 159 -3.41 -16.71 -9.78
N GLN A 160 -2.34 -17.51 -9.91
CA GLN A 160 -2.05 -18.55 -8.93
C GLN A 160 -1.81 -17.99 -7.52
N MET A 161 -0.99 -16.93 -7.39
CA MET A 161 -0.72 -16.30 -6.10
C MET A 161 -2.01 -15.75 -5.45
N VAL A 162 -2.85 -15.07 -6.24
CA VAL A 162 -4.12 -14.54 -5.74
C VAL A 162 -5.07 -15.67 -5.35
N LEU A 163 -5.14 -16.74 -6.13
CA LEU A 163 -5.94 -17.93 -5.81
C LEU A 163 -5.50 -18.58 -4.50
N ASP A 164 -4.18 -18.70 -4.28
CA ASP A 164 -3.64 -19.29 -3.05
C ASP A 164 -4.05 -18.46 -1.82
N VAL A 165 -3.99 -17.12 -1.92
CA VAL A 165 -4.48 -16.21 -0.87
C VAL A 165 -5.98 -16.37 -0.63
N LEU A 166 -6.78 -16.45 -1.70
CA LEU A 166 -8.22 -16.64 -1.59
C LEU A 166 -8.58 -17.99 -0.93
N LYS A 167 -7.84 -19.07 -1.26
CA LYS A 167 -8.00 -20.39 -0.65
C LYS A 167 -7.65 -20.38 0.82
N GLU A 168 -6.51 -19.81 1.18
CA GLU A 168 -6.06 -19.74 2.57
C GLU A 168 -7.06 -19.00 3.47
N LEU A 169 -7.65 -17.92 2.96
CA LEU A 169 -8.60 -17.08 3.69
C LEU A 169 -10.07 -17.48 3.51
N ASP A 170 -10.37 -18.61 2.82
CA ASP A 170 -11.72 -19.08 2.50
C ASP A 170 -12.59 -18.03 1.78
N LEU A 171 -12.00 -17.35 0.79
CA LEU A 171 -12.62 -16.23 0.04
C LEU A 171 -12.99 -16.58 -1.40
N THR A 172 -12.67 -17.75 -1.92
CA THR A 172 -12.87 -18.15 -3.32
C THR A 172 -14.31 -17.92 -3.80
N LYS A 173 -15.30 -18.26 -2.97
CA LYS A 173 -16.73 -18.09 -3.28
C LYS A 173 -17.28 -16.68 -2.96
N LYS A 174 -16.49 -15.87 -2.26
CA LYS A 174 -16.89 -14.52 -1.81
C LYS A 174 -16.40 -13.42 -2.74
N LEU A 175 -15.46 -13.70 -3.64
CA LEU A 175 -14.91 -12.72 -4.58
C LEU A 175 -15.97 -12.28 -5.59
N ILE A 176 -16.14 -10.95 -5.73
CA ILE A 176 -17.12 -10.35 -6.66
C ILE A 176 -16.50 -9.39 -7.66
N ALA A 177 -15.35 -8.81 -7.36
CA ALA A 177 -14.69 -7.88 -8.28
C ALA A 177 -13.19 -7.80 -8.00
N VAL A 178 -12.42 -7.47 -9.04
CA VAL A 178 -10.99 -7.19 -8.94
C VAL A 178 -10.69 -5.86 -9.60
N THR A 179 -9.95 -5.01 -8.91
CA THR A 179 -9.43 -3.74 -9.43
C THR A 179 -7.90 -3.81 -9.53
N ALA A 180 -7.36 -3.53 -10.71
CA ALA A 180 -5.92 -3.39 -10.92
C ALA A 180 -5.62 -2.31 -11.96
N ASP A 181 -4.35 -2.00 -12.20
CA ASP A 181 -3.96 -1.09 -13.25
C ASP A 181 -4.21 -1.70 -14.66
N ASN A 182 -3.99 -0.89 -15.71
CA ASN A 182 -4.19 -1.32 -17.09
C ASN A 182 -2.93 -1.96 -17.71
N ALA A 183 -2.07 -2.63 -16.92
CA ALA A 183 -0.93 -3.35 -17.44
C ALA A 183 -1.40 -4.49 -18.38
N SER A 184 -0.60 -4.77 -19.41
CA SER A 184 -0.94 -5.78 -20.43
C SER A 184 -1.19 -7.17 -19.85
N ASN A 185 -0.57 -7.51 -18.73
CA ASN A 185 -0.69 -8.81 -18.07
C ASN A 185 -1.99 -8.98 -17.28
N ASN A 186 -2.69 -7.88 -16.96
CA ASN A 186 -3.89 -7.95 -16.13
C ASN A 186 -5.09 -8.55 -16.86
N GLY A 187 -5.14 -8.45 -18.20
CA GLY A 187 -6.14 -9.16 -19.01
C GLY A 187 -6.03 -10.68 -18.87
N THR A 188 -4.82 -11.22 -19.05
CA THR A 188 -4.53 -12.66 -18.86
C THR A 188 -4.74 -13.06 -17.40
N PHE A 189 -4.29 -12.25 -16.46
CA PHE A 189 -4.47 -12.50 -15.03
C PHE A 189 -5.94 -12.74 -14.65
N VAL A 190 -6.85 -11.84 -15.03
CA VAL A 190 -8.26 -11.97 -14.63
C VAL A 190 -8.97 -13.11 -15.34
N GLU A 191 -8.60 -13.40 -16.59
CA GLU A 191 -9.14 -14.55 -17.32
C GLU A 191 -8.70 -15.87 -16.67
N THR A 192 -7.39 -16.01 -16.41
CA THR A 192 -6.83 -17.20 -15.75
C THR A 192 -7.41 -17.37 -14.35
N LEU A 193 -7.51 -16.28 -13.56
CA LEU A 193 -8.12 -16.35 -12.22
C LEU A 193 -9.58 -16.79 -12.28
N GLY A 194 -10.36 -16.28 -13.25
CA GLY A 194 -11.75 -16.70 -13.46
C GLY A 194 -11.85 -18.20 -13.72
N LEU A 195 -11.05 -18.71 -14.66
CA LEU A 195 -11.01 -20.15 -15.00
C LEU A 195 -10.60 -21.01 -13.81
N MET A 196 -9.56 -20.61 -13.09
CA MET A 196 -9.10 -21.35 -11.90
C MET A 196 -10.16 -21.37 -10.79
N LEU A 197 -10.92 -20.29 -10.62
CA LEU A 197 -11.99 -20.23 -9.63
C LEU A 197 -13.19 -21.07 -10.04
N GLU A 198 -13.54 -21.15 -11.31
CA GLU A 198 -14.59 -22.03 -11.82
C GLU A 198 -14.29 -23.51 -11.53
N GLU A 199 -13.01 -23.92 -11.61
CA GLU A 199 -12.56 -25.28 -11.24
C GLU A 199 -12.75 -25.59 -9.74
N GLU A 200 -12.84 -24.56 -8.87
CA GLU A 200 -13.05 -24.74 -7.41
C GLU A 200 -14.52 -25.01 -7.01
N GLY A 201 -15.49 -24.84 -7.96
CA GLY A 201 -16.89 -25.22 -7.78
C GLY A 201 -17.89 -24.23 -8.37
N ASP A 202 -19.16 -24.70 -8.45
CA ASP A 202 -20.25 -24.01 -9.16
C ASP A 202 -20.74 -22.71 -8.47
N ASP A 203 -20.37 -22.45 -7.23
CA ASP A 203 -20.85 -21.29 -6.44
C ASP A 203 -19.95 -20.04 -6.55
N VAL A 204 -19.01 -20.02 -7.50
CA VAL A 204 -18.12 -18.89 -7.71
C VAL A 204 -18.88 -17.74 -8.36
N ARG A 205 -18.68 -16.52 -7.85
CA ARG A 205 -19.38 -15.32 -8.32
C ARG A 205 -18.54 -14.50 -9.29
N PHE A 206 -17.22 -14.59 -9.20
CA PHE A 206 -16.30 -13.83 -10.03
C PHE A 206 -16.21 -14.40 -11.45
N ARG A 207 -16.52 -13.60 -12.47
CA ARG A 207 -16.62 -13.98 -13.89
C ARG A 207 -15.44 -13.47 -14.73
N GLY A 208 -14.28 -13.35 -14.12
CA GLY A 208 -13.09 -12.90 -14.83
C GLY A 208 -13.20 -11.47 -15.33
N ARG A 209 -13.15 -11.29 -16.66
CA ARG A 209 -13.16 -9.94 -17.29
C ARG A 209 -14.41 -9.10 -17.01
N GLU A 210 -15.55 -9.72 -16.81
CA GLU A 210 -16.80 -9.00 -16.57
C GLU A 210 -16.77 -8.26 -15.21
N ASP A 211 -16.08 -8.82 -14.24
CA ASP A 211 -15.98 -8.29 -12.89
C ASP A 211 -14.61 -7.62 -12.63
N PHE A 212 -13.87 -7.32 -13.71
CA PHE A 212 -12.62 -6.56 -13.63
C PHE A 212 -12.87 -5.07 -13.80
N ILE A 213 -12.33 -4.28 -12.86
CA ILE A 213 -12.46 -2.83 -12.84
C ILE A 213 -11.07 -2.20 -13.02
N SER A 214 -10.89 -1.43 -14.09
CA SER A 214 -9.64 -0.70 -14.30
C SER A 214 -9.45 0.38 -13.23
N CYS A 215 -8.24 0.48 -12.69
CA CYS A 215 -7.89 1.49 -11.69
C CYS A 215 -8.12 2.91 -12.24
N LEU A 216 -9.07 3.62 -11.66
CA LEU A 216 -9.43 4.99 -12.09
C LEU A 216 -8.24 5.95 -12.01
N ALA A 217 -7.42 5.86 -10.97
CA ALA A 217 -6.23 6.69 -10.83
C ALA A 217 -5.24 6.47 -11.96
N HIS A 218 -5.07 5.22 -12.42
CA HIS A 218 -4.23 4.88 -13.56
C HIS A 218 -4.80 5.46 -14.86
N VAL A 219 -6.10 5.30 -15.11
CA VAL A 219 -6.81 5.86 -16.27
C VAL A 219 -6.65 7.39 -16.33
N LEU A 220 -6.88 8.08 -15.22
CA LEU A 220 -6.69 9.53 -15.13
C LEU A 220 -5.24 9.95 -15.41
N ASN A 221 -4.27 9.20 -14.89
CA ASN A 221 -2.85 9.46 -15.16
C ASN A 221 -2.51 9.29 -16.66
N LEU A 222 -3.07 8.28 -17.32
CA LEU A 222 -2.90 8.10 -18.77
C LEU A 222 -3.51 9.26 -19.56
N ILE A 223 -4.73 9.69 -19.23
CA ILE A 223 -5.37 10.86 -19.86
C ILE A 223 -4.51 12.11 -19.69
N VAL A 224 -4.03 12.39 -18.48
CA VAL A 224 -3.15 13.54 -18.22
C VAL A 224 -1.86 13.43 -19.03
N LYS A 225 -1.24 12.26 -19.09
CA LYS A 225 -0.04 12.02 -19.91
C LYS A 225 -0.30 12.29 -21.40
N ASP A 226 -1.44 11.86 -21.92
CA ASP A 226 -1.77 12.09 -23.35
C ASP A 226 -2.07 13.56 -23.63
N ILE A 227 -2.76 14.28 -22.74
CA ILE A 227 -2.93 15.74 -22.82
C ILE A 227 -1.56 16.42 -22.82
N LEU A 228 -0.68 16.05 -21.88
CA LEU A 228 0.66 16.63 -21.81
C LEU A 228 1.49 16.33 -23.06
N LYS A 229 1.40 15.12 -23.63
CA LYS A 229 2.06 14.79 -24.91
C LYS A 229 1.56 15.68 -26.05
N SER A 230 0.24 15.88 -26.16
CA SER A 230 -0.38 16.72 -27.19
C SER A 230 0.07 18.19 -27.09
N LEU A 231 0.33 18.68 -25.88
CA LEU A 231 0.81 20.03 -25.60
C LEU A 231 2.33 20.19 -25.87
N LYS A 232 3.01 19.14 -26.28
CA LYS A 232 4.44 19.11 -26.61
C LYS A 232 5.32 19.81 -25.56
N PRO A 233 5.33 19.36 -24.30
CA PRO A 233 6.10 20.00 -23.22
C PRO A 233 7.62 19.86 -23.39
N GLY A 234 8.09 19.18 -24.44
CA GLY A 234 9.48 18.73 -24.57
C GLY A 234 9.78 17.52 -23.69
N ASP A 235 10.87 16.84 -23.94
CA ASP A 235 11.36 15.77 -23.08
C ASP A 235 12.21 16.32 -21.91
N THR A 236 12.51 15.44 -20.94
CA THR A 236 13.29 15.83 -19.75
C THR A 236 14.75 16.12 -20.10
N SER A 237 15.30 15.46 -21.13
CA SER A 237 16.68 15.67 -21.57
C SER A 237 16.85 17.06 -22.14
N SER A 238 16.01 17.45 -23.12
CA SER A 238 16.00 18.78 -23.69
C SER A 238 15.77 19.89 -22.65
N ALA A 239 14.92 19.64 -21.64
CA ALA A 239 14.68 20.60 -20.57
C ALA A 239 15.91 20.72 -19.64
N ASN A 240 16.63 19.64 -19.39
CA ASN A 240 17.88 19.65 -18.62
C ASN A 240 19.00 20.39 -19.36
N GLU A 241 19.17 20.16 -20.68
CA GLU A 241 20.11 20.88 -21.51
C GLU A 241 19.83 22.37 -21.51
N ALA A 242 18.54 22.77 -21.62
CA ALA A 242 18.15 24.18 -21.52
C ALA A 242 18.48 24.77 -20.14
N CYS A 243 18.29 24.05 -19.07
CA CYS A 243 18.72 24.48 -17.73
C CYS A 243 20.23 24.67 -17.63
N ASP A 244 21.03 23.80 -18.26
CA ASP A 244 22.49 23.92 -18.27
C ASP A 244 22.96 25.11 -19.11
N GLN A 245 22.29 25.43 -20.25
CA GLN A 245 22.52 26.61 -21.03
C GLN A 245 22.22 27.89 -20.23
N ILE A 246 21.08 27.95 -19.55
CA ILE A 246 20.70 29.06 -18.68
C ILE A 246 21.74 29.28 -17.57
N ALA A 247 22.20 28.19 -16.95
CA ALA A 247 23.21 28.24 -15.89
C ALA A 247 24.56 28.80 -16.37
N ARG A 248 24.84 28.66 -17.67
CA ARG A 248 26.05 29.25 -18.36
C ARG A 248 25.82 30.65 -18.92
N GLY A 249 24.66 31.25 -18.64
CA GLY A 249 24.31 32.58 -19.15
C GLY A 249 23.83 32.61 -20.60
N GLY A 250 23.48 31.47 -21.17
CA GLY A 250 22.92 31.36 -22.51
C GLY A 250 21.46 31.81 -22.61
N PRO A 251 20.98 32.19 -23.82
CA PRO A 251 19.59 32.58 -24.00
C PRO A 251 18.63 31.38 -23.88
N ILE A 252 17.43 31.64 -23.37
CA ILE A 252 16.33 30.68 -23.42
C ILE A 252 15.84 30.63 -24.87
N GLY A 253 16.02 29.45 -25.51
CA GLY A 253 15.57 29.23 -26.87
C GLY A 253 14.05 29.34 -27.03
N SER A 254 13.57 29.23 -28.28
CA SER A 254 12.14 29.24 -28.60
C SER A 254 11.47 27.95 -28.10
N HIS A 255 10.90 28.00 -26.93
CA HIS A 255 10.19 26.88 -26.30
C HIS A 255 8.69 27.18 -26.18
N SER A 256 7.85 26.16 -26.26
CA SER A 256 6.42 26.24 -25.93
C SER A 256 6.21 26.71 -24.50
N ALA A 257 5.05 27.24 -24.15
CA ALA A 257 4.73 27.66 -22.79
C ALA A 257 4.92 26.49 -21.77
N PHE A 258 4.53 25.28 -22.15
CA PHE A 258 4.69 24.09 -21.31
C PHE A 258 6.15 23.65 -21.15
N SER A 259 6.96 23.75 -22.24
CA SER A 259 8.41 23.51 -22.16
C SER A 259 9.08 24.50 -21.21
N ARG A 260 8.69 25.78 -21.26
CA ARG A 260 9.20 26.82 -20.34
C ARG A 260 8.85 26.54 -18.90
N LEU A 261 7.61 26.13 -18.61
CA LEU A 261 7.18 25.70 -17.26
C LEU A 261 7.99 24.50 -16.75
N ARG A 262 8.24 23.53 -17.60
CA ARG A 262 9.05 22.35 -17.25
C ARG A 262 10.50 22.74 -16.97
N ILE A 263 11.10 23.58 -17.81
CA ILE A 263 12.46 24.10 -17.59
C ILE A 263 12.51 24.86 -16.27
N LEU A 264 11.54 25.74 -16.00
CA LEU A 264 11.46 26.50 -14.75
C LEU A 264 11.34 25.59 -13.53
N SER A 265 10.46 24.60 -13.58
CA SER A 265 10.29 23.62 -12.49
C SER A 265 11.59 22.86 -12.20
N LEU A 266 12.26 22.36 -13.24
CA LEU A 266 13.54 21.65 -13.08
C LEU A 266 14.63 22.59 -12.57
N TRP A 267 14.66 23.83 -13.03
CA TRP A 267 15.65 24.83 -12.60
C TRP A 267 15.51 25.18 -11.11
N ILE A 268 14.26 25.34 -10.63
CA ILE A 268 13.96 25.58 -9.22
C ILE A 268 14.35 24.37 -8.37
N LEU A 269 14.02 23.15 -8.84
CA LEU A 269 14.24 21.93 -8.09
C LEU A 269 15.71 21.50 -7.98
N ARG A 270 16.60 22.02 -8.84
CA ARG A 270 18.02 21.61 -8.89
C ARG A 270 18.83 22.00 -7.66
N THR A 271 18.47 23.06 -6.94
CA THR A 271 19.23 23.47 -5.75
C THR A 271 18.32 23.84 -4.58
N PRO A 272 18.72 23.56 -3.32
CA PRO A 272 17.96 23.96 -2.15
C PRO A 272 17.72 25.47 -2.07
N GLN A 273 18.73 26.27 -2.41
CA GLN A 273 18.64 27.75 -2.39
C GLN A 273 17.57 28.30 -3.34
N ARG A 274 17.45 27.72 -4.54
CA ARG A 274 16.41 28.12 -5.51
C ARG A 274 15.02 27.74 -5.03
N ARG A 275 14.87 26.56 -4.41
CA ARG A 275 13.60 26.13 -3.80
C ARG A 275 13.16 27.06 -2.68
N GLU A 276 14.11 27.47 -1.84
CA GLU A 276 13.83 28.36 -0.72
C GLU A 276 13.49 29.77 -1.20
N GLY A 277 14.25 30.30 -2.18
CA GLY A 277 13.93 31.55 -2.83
C GLY A 277 12.54 31.57 -3.48
N TRP A 278 12.13 30.47 -4.10
CA TRP A 278 10.79 30.34 -4.70
C TRP A 278 9.65 30.31 -3.67
N LYS A 279 9.87 29.74 -2.49
CA LYS A 279 8.87 29.69 -1.40
C LYS A 279 8.62 31.05 -0.76
N ASN A 280 9.57 31.97 -0.91
CA ASN A 280 9.54 33.31 -0.29
C ASN A 280 9.06 34.39 -1.27
N LEU A 281 8.64 34.04 -2.49
CA LEU A 281 7.95 34.86 -3.46
C LEU A 281 6.44 34.73 -3.34
#